data_4ae87bfe58ca9013e121c0fb37b1d11c
#
_entry.id   4ae87bfe58ca9013e121c0fb37b1d11c
#
_cell.length_a   1.000
_cell.length_b   1.000
_cell.length_c   1.000
_cell.angle_alpha   90.00
_cell.angle_beta   90.00
_cell.angle_gamma   90.00
#
_symmetry.space_group_name_H-M   'P 1'
#
loop_
_entity.id
_entity.type
_entity.pdbx_description
1 polymer ?
#
loop_
_entity_poly.entity_id
_entity_poly.type
_entity_poly.pdbx_seq_one_letter_code
_entity_poly.pdbx_strand_id
1 'polypeptide(L)' 'MSAITQQQQAVIARHGWDDCDLIDGGIVVCEVSHPAGSVDVYVELDGSIYVEEGDDLDGFEMVPLEDSFLASRLG' A
#
# COMPACT_ATOMS: atom_id res chain seq x y z
N MET A 1 18.46 2.60 13.05
CA MET A 1 17.32 3.40 13.47
C MET A 1 16.15 3.16 12.51
N SER A 2 15.02 2.78 13.06
CA SER A 2 13.85 2.50 12.24
C SER A 2 13.21 3.80 11.77
N ALA A 3 12.92 3.88 10.49
CA ALA A 3 12.21 5.02 9.92
C ALA A 3 10.70 4.73 9.78
N ILE A 4 10.29 3.54 10.17
CA ILE A 4 8.90 3.10 10.06
C ILE A 4 8.20 3.30 11.40
N THR A 5 6.99 3.86 11.38
CA THR A 5 6.21 4.04 12.61
C THR A 5 5.60 2.70 13.06
N GLN A 6 5.15 2.66 14.31
CA GLN A 6 4.50 1.47 14.84
C GLN A 6 3.21 1.16 14.07
N GLN A 7 2.48 2.19 13.68
CA GLN A 7 1.27 2.03 12.90
C GLN A 7 1.56 1.38 11.55
N GLN A 8 2.63 1.84 10.89
CA GLN A 8 3.02 1.25 9.62
C GLN A 8 3.43 -0.20 9.78
N GLN A 9 4.23 -0.50 10.81
CA GLN A 9 4.66 -1.88 11.08
C GLN A 9 3.46 -2.79 11.34
N ALA A 10 2.51 -2.31 12.13
CA ALA A 10 1.33 -3.10 12.48
C ALA A 10 0.50 -3.44 11.24
N VAL A 11 0.33 -2.46 10.35
CA VAL A 11 -0.42 -2.65 9.12
C VAL A 11 0.27 -3.67 8.21
N ILE A 12 1.57 -3.51 8.03
CA ILE A 12 2.34 -4.40 7.16
C ILE A 12 2.30 -5.84 7.69
N ALA A 13 2.46 -6.00 9.00
CA ALA A 13 2.43 -7.31 9.63
C ALA A 13 1.05 -7.96 9.53
N ARG A 14 0.00 -7.15 9.69
CA ARG A 14 -1.38 -7.63 9.62
C ARG A 14 -1.68 -8.22 8.25
N HIS A 15 -1.19 -7.58 7.19
CA HIS A 15 -1.45 -8.02 5.82
C HIS A 15 -0.40 -9.00 5.30
N GLY A 16 0.70 -9.18 6.03
CA GLY A 16 1.75 -10.10 5.63
C GLY A 16 2.58 -9.61 4.45
N TRP A 17 2.62 -8.31 4.24
CA TRP A 17 3.42 -7.73 3.16
C TRP A 17 4.89 -7.73 3.55
N ASP A 18 5.76 -8.22 2.69
CA ASP A 18 7.19 -8.33 2.98
C ASP A 18 8.08 -7.62 1.96
N ASP A 19 7.52 -7.19 0.84
CA ASP A 19 8.29 -6.47 -0.19
C ASP A 19 7.96 -4.99 -0.10
N CYS A 20 8.55 -4.32 0.88
CA CYS A 20 8.24 -2.92 1.20
C CYS A 20 9.49 -2.07 1.21
N ASP A 21 9.35 -0.84 0.74
CA ASP A 21 10.43 0.16 0.75
C ASP A 21 9.95 1.45 1.38
N LEU A 22 10.86 2.10 2.08
CA LEU A 22 10.59 3.42 2.65
C LEU A 22 10.95 4.48 1.62
N ILE A 23 10.01 5.36 1.33
CA ILE A 23 10.23 6.44 0.36
C ILE A 23 10.19 7.80 1.07
N ASP A 24 10.42 8.87 0.30
CA ASP A 24 10.46 10.22 0.84
C ASP A 24 9.16 10.56 1.57
N GLY A 25 9.28 11.32 2.64
CA GLY A 25 8.12 11.69 3.44
C GLY A 25 7.73 10.66 4.48
N GLY A 26 8.49 9.56 4.58
CA GLY A 26 8.22 8.51 5.57
C GLY A 26 7.13 7.54 5.18
N ILE A 27 6.67 7.59 3.94
CA ILE A 27 5.66 6.67 3.45
C ILE A 27 6.31 5.35 3.06
N VAL A 28 5.65 4.24 3.35
CA VAL A 28 6.12 2.91 2.97
C VAL A 28 5.32 2.44 1.76
N VAL A 29 6.03 2.02 0.71
CA VAL A 29 5.37 1.43 -0.46
C VAL A 29 5.62 -0.07 -0.43
N CYS A 30 4.55 -0.85 -0.54
CA CYS A 30 4.62 -2.31 -0.53
C CYS A 30 4.13 -2.85 -1.86
N GLU A 31 4.88 -3.80 -2.42
CA GLU A 31 4.46 -4.47 -3.64
C GLU A 31 3.63 -5.69 -3.29
N VAL A 32 2.39 -5.70 -3.73
CA VAL A 32 1.43 -6.76 -3.39
C VAL A 32 1.10 -7.55 -4.65
N SER A 33 1.21 -8.87 -4.58
CA SER A 33 0.89 -9.74 -5.70
C SER A 33 -0.62 -9.80 -5.92
N HIS A 34 -1.02 -9.75 -7.17
CA HIS A 34 -2.42 -9.79 -7.58
C HIS A 34 -2.52 -10.58 -8.89
N PRO A 35 -3.60 -11.31 -9.14
CA PRO A 35 -3.74 -12.08 -10.40
C PRO A 35 -3.53 -11.25 -11.66
N ALA A 36 -3.81 -9.95 -11.61
CA ALA A 36 -3.62 -9.06 -12.76
C ALA A 36 -2.20 -8.48 -12.81
N GLY A 37 -1.34 -8.80 -11.85
CA GLY A 37 0.02 -8.29 -11.76
C GLY A 37 0.31 -7.74 -10.39
N SER A 38 1.47 -7.09 -10.24
CA SER A 38 1.84 -6.47 -8.96
C SER A 38 1.15 -5.12 -8.81
N VAL A 39 0.77 -4.82 -7.57
CA VAL A 39 0.11 -3.57 -7.22
C VAL A 39 0.90 -2.87 -6.14
N ASP A 40 1.12 -1.57 -6.28
CA ASP A 40 1.79 -0.78 -5.27
C ASP A 40 0.79 -0.27 -4.25
N VAL A 41 1.08 -0.52 -2.98
CA VAL A 41 0.25 -0.10 -1.86
C VAL A 41 1.07 0.84 -0.99
N TYR A 42 0.49 1.98 -0.63
CA TYR A 42 1.19 3.01 0.12
C TYR A 42 0.63 3.07 1.54
N VAL A 43 1.53 3.00 2.53
CA VAL A 43 1.16 3.06 3.94
C VAL A 43 1.68 4.36 4.52
N GLU A 44 0.76 5.22 4.94
CA GLU A 44 1.10 6.52 5.50
C GLU A 44 1.58 6.38 6.95
N LEU A 45 2.16 7.47 7.47
CA LEU A 45 2.74 7.48 8.81
C LEU A 45 1.73 7.08 9.91
N ASP A 46 0.47 7.40 9.70
CA ASP A 46 -0.57 7.08 10.67
C ASP A 46 -1.21 5.71 10.45
N GLY A 47 -0.69 4.93 9.50
CA GLY A 47 -1.22 3.62 9.18
C GLY A 47 -2.30 3.60 8.11
N SER A 48 -2.66 4.75 7.56
CA SER A 48 -3.62 4.81 6.46
C SER A 48 -3.03 4.13 5.23
N ILE A 49 -3.86 3.37 4.52
CA ILE A 49 -3.43 2.59 3.37
C ILE A 49 -4.11 3.10 2.12
N TYR A 50 -3.31 3.32 1.08
CA TYR A 50 -3.81 3.75 -0.23
C TYR A 50 -3.26 2.83 -1.30
N VAL A 51 -4.07 2.57 -2.31
CA VAL A 51 -3.71 1.72 -3.45
C VAL A 51 -3.64 2.59 -4.69
N GLU A 52 -2.58 2.42 -5.48
CA GLU A 52 -2.45 3.13 -6.75
C GLU A 52 -3.29 2.42 -7.80
N GLU A 53 -4.31 3.09 -8.30
CA GLU A 53 -5.19 2.56 -9.34
C GLU A 53 -5.17 3.46 -10.55
N GLY A 54 -5.40 2.87 -11.72
CA GLY A 54 -5.45 3.63 -12.96
C GLY A 54 -4.60 3.00 -14.04
N ASP A 55 -4.40 3.75 -15.12
CA ASP A 55 -3.56 3.30 -16.22
C ASP A 55 -2.89 4.50 -16.89
N ASP A 56 -2.10 4.24 -17.93
CA ASP A 56 -1.34 5.27 -18.62
C ASP A 56 -2.22 6.24 -19.41
N LEU A 57 -3.43 5.83 -19.73
CA LEU A 57 -4.35 6.66 -20.52
C LEU A 57 -5.13 7.62 -19.66
N ASP A 58 -5.66 7.11 -18.54
CA ASP A 58 -6.49 7.90 -17.64
C ASP A 58 -5.72 8.49 -16.47
N GLY A 59 -4.44 8.07 -16.32
CA GLY A 59 -3.63 8.48 -15.18
C GLY A 59 -3.87 7.60 -13.97
N PHE A 60 -3.06 7.83 -12.94
CA PHE A 60 -3.13 7.05 -11.71
C PHE A 60 -3.75 7.87 -10.61
N GLU A 61 -4.45 7.17 -9.72
CA GLU A 61 -5.07 7.83 -8.58
C GLU A 61 -4.89 6.98 -7.34
N MET A 62 -4.75 7.64 -6.19
CA MET A 62 -4.57 6.97 -4.91
C MET A 62 -5.94 6.78 -4.27
N VAL A 63 -6.31 5.52 -4.06
CA VAL A 63 -7.62 5.14 -3.55
C VAL A 63 -7.44 4.49 -2.18
N PRO A 64 -8.22 4.88 -1.15
CA PRO A 64 -8.14 4.20 0.14
C PRO A 64 -8.36 2.70 -0.03
N LEU A 65 -7.62 1.91 0.75
CA LEU A 65 -7.67 0.46 0.61
C LEU A 65 -9.11 -0.08 0.64
N GLU A 66 -9.93 0.47 1.51
CA GLU A 66 -11.31 0.03 1.67
C GLU A 66 -12.18 0.30 0.45
N ASP A 67 -11.78 1.28 -0.36
CA ASP A 67 -12.50 1.63 -1.60
C ASP A 67 -11.82 1.05 -2.83
N SER A 68 -10.68 0.39 -2.66
CA SER A 68 -9.90 -0.12 -3.79
C SER A 68 -10.38 -1.50 -4.20
N PHE A 69 -9.92 -1.94 -5.37
CA PHE A 69 -10.25 -3.28 -5.86
C PHE A 69 -9.64 -4.37 -4.99
N LEU A 70 -8.60 -4.05 -4.21
CA LEU A 70 -7.98 -5.02 -3.32
C LEU A 70 -8.87 -5.34 -2.11
N ALA A 71 -9.79 -4.46 -1.75
CA ALA A 71 -10.64 -4.66 -0.58
C ALA A 71 -11.44 -5.95 -0.67
N SER A 72 -11.95 -6.25 -1.85
CA SER A 72 -12.74 -7.47 -2.06
C SER A 72 -11.89 -8.73 -1.96
N ARG A 73 -10.57 -8.60 -2.12
CA ARG A 73 -9.64 -9.73 -2.01
C ARG A 73 -9.19 -9.95 -0.57
N LEU A 74 -9.08 -8.86 0.18
CA LEU A 74 -8.59 -8.92 1.55
C LEU A 74 -9.71 -9.15 2.55
N GLY A 75 -10.91 -8.81 2.18
CA GLY A 75 -12.09 -8.98 3.02
C GLY A 75 -12.61 -10.42 3.11
#